data_fa48e5fc0c67715027f5bbfb3048c909
#
_entry.id   fa48e5fc0c67715027f5bbfb3048c909
#
_cell.length_a   1.000
_cell.length_b   1.000
_cell.length_c   1.000
_cell.angle_alpha   90.00
_cell.angle_beta   90.00
_cell.angle_gamma   90.00
#
_symmetry.space_group_name_H-M   'P 1'
#
loop_
_entity.id
_entity.type
_entity.pdbx_description
1 polymer ?
#
loop_
_entity_poly.entity_id
_entity_poly.type
_entity_poly.pdbx_seq_one_letter_code
_entity_poly.pdbx_strand_id
1 'polypeptide(L)'
;MPDPDRADGWELSLDGAPQSHVDLAEPTRLAFAYQRRLGHIADLAAPPGHPVNALHLGGGGLTLARYLAVTRPRSAQQVAEPDERLTALVRRVLPLPDGARVRVRAADARDVLGRVPDGWADLIITDVFDGTRTPAHCSSAEFLDAVRRALRPGGWYAANLTDGPPLAHLRGQVATALSRFAAGALAADAAVLRGRRFGNGILCARDGALPAEDLSRRLARAPSPARLLPGRDLTDFTAGAPVVPALTATASPLPPAGTFG
;
A
#
# COMPACT_ATOMS: atom_id res chain seq x y z
N MET A 1 2.43 5.35 20.54
CA MET A 1 3.37 6.05 21.47
C MET A 1 3.72 7.40 20.87
N PRO A 2 4.00 8.46 21.68
CA PRO A 2 4.55 9.69 21.15
C PRO A 2 5.91 9.45 20.49
N ASP A 3 6.19 10.17 19.39
CA ASP A 3 7.50 10.18 18.75
C ASP A 3 8.46 11.05 19.62
N PRO A 4 9.61 10.53 20.07
CA PRO A 4 10.51 11.30 20.93
C PRO A 4 11.13 12.51 20.23
N ASP A 5 11.21 12.50 18.92
CA ASP A 5 11.84 13.55 18.12
C ASP A 5 10.84 14.58 17.57
N ARG A 6 9.51 14.35 17.76
CA ARG A 6 8.45 15.17 17.17
C ARG A 6 7.27 15.33 18.12
N ALA A 7 7.01 16.56 18.56
CA ALA A 7 5.95 16.86 19.53
C ALA A 7 4.55 16.39 19.08
N ASP A 8 4.26 16.47 17.77
CA ASP A 8 2.99 16.05 17.16
C ASP A 8 3.10 14.71 16.41
N GLY A 9 4.24 14.01 16.57
CA GLY A 9 4.51 12.70 16.00
C GLY A 9 3.99 11.56 16.89
N TRP A 10 3.40 10.55 16.27
CA TRP A 10 2.85 9.39 16.96
C TRP A 10 3.18 8.11 16.19
N GLU A 11 3.70 7.12 16.89
CA GLU A 11 3.91 5.79 16.36
C GLU A 11 2.81 4.84 16.85
N LEU A 12 2.25 4.07 15.92
CA LEU A 12 1.39 2.93 16.19
C LEU A 12 2.26 1.67 16.13
N SER A 13 2.37 0.97 17.25
CA SER A 13 3.07 -0.30 17.34
C SER A 13 2.10 -1.41 17.73
N LEU A 14 2.29 -2.59 17.17
CA LEU A 14 1.57 -3.82 17.51
C LEU A 14 2.61 -4.86 17.94
N ASP A 15 2.48 -5.39 19.16
CA ASP A 15 3.40 -6.37 19.75
C ASP A 15 4.88 -5.94 19.68
N GLY A 16 5.12 -4.63 19.86
CA GLY A 16 6.45 -4.02 19.79
C GLY A 16 6.97 -3.74 18.37
N ALA A 17 6.26 -4.15 17.34
CA ALA A 17 6.63 -3.85 15.95
C ALA A 17 5.98 -2.56 15.47
N PRO A 18 6.74 -1.56 14.96
CA PRO A 18 6.19 -0.34 14.38
C PRO A 18 5.32 -0.65 13.16
N GLN A 19 4.05 -0.24 13.20
CA GLN A 19 3.10 -0.47 12.12
C GLN A 19 2.82 0.79 11.30
N SER A 20 2.77 1.95 11.95
CA SER A 20 2.42 3.20 11.31
C SER A 20 2.98 4.38 12.09
N HIS A 21 3.17 5.50 11.41
CA HIS A 21 3.54 6.76 12.02
C HIS A 21 2.64 7.88 11.49
N VAL A 22 2.20 8.76 12.36
CA VAL A 22 1.37 9.93 12.04
C VAL A 22 2.05 11.18 12.61
N ASP A 23 2.18 12.21 11.82
CA ASP A 23 2.53 13.55 12.26
C ASP A 23 1.29 14.44 12.10
N LEU A 24 0.76 14.94 13.24
CA LEU A 24 -0.48 15.74 13.23
C LEU A 24 -0.25 17.15 12.71
N ALA A 25 0.93 17.73 12.96
CA ALA A 25 1.30 19.06 12.45
C ALA A 25 1.65 19.01 10.97
N GLU A 26 2.22 17.90 10.49
CA GLU A 26 2.67 17.72 9.12
C GLU A 26 2.17 16.39 8.53
N PRO A 27 0.85 16.27 8.20
CA PRO A 27 0.28 15.02 7.68
C PRO A 27 0.88 14.55 6.34
N THR A 28 1.64 15.42 5.66
CA THR A 28 2.39 15.08 4.44
C THR A 28 3.70 14.37 4.72
N ARG A 29 4.16 14.38 5.97
CA ARG A 29 5.36 13.67 6.40
C ARG A 29 5.07 12.18 6.54
N LEU A 30 5.60 11.40 5.63
CA LEU A 30 5.55 9.94 5.65
C LEU A 30 6.87 9.41 6.26
N ALA A 31 6.85 9.00 7.52
CA ALA A 31 8.05 8.61 8.26
C ALA A 31 8.64 7.29 7.74
N PHE A 32 7.80 6.31 7.42
CA PHE A 32 8.27 5.01 6.97
C PHE A 32 8.54 4.96 5.45
N ALA A 33 9.58 4.21 5.07
CA ALA A 33 9.99 4.09 3.68
C ALA A 33 8.87 3.55 2.77
N TYR A 34 8.10 2.56 3.24
CA TYR A 34 7.00 2.00 2.47
C TYR A 34 5.87 3.03 2.25
N GLN A 35 5.55 3.82 3.28
CA GLN A 35 4.54 4.88 3.19
C GLN A 35 4.94 5.94 2.17
N ARG A 36 6.22 6.38 2.16
CA ARG A 36 6.73 7.32 1.15
C ARG A 36 6.60 6.78 -0.27
N ARG A 37 6.91 5.50 -0.47
CA ARG A 37 6.78 4.84 -1.79
C ARG A 37 5.33 4.79 -2.24
N LEU A 38 4.39 4.44 -1.34
CA LEU A 38 2.95 4.50 -1.61
C LEU A 38 2.48 5.92 -1.87
N GLY A 39 2.97 6.91 -1.12
CA GLY A 39 2.69 8.33 -1.34
C GLY A 39 3.12 8.81 -2.73
N HIS A 40 4.30 8.42 -3.21
CA HIS A 40 4.75 8.74 -4.56
C HIS A 40 3.84 8.16 -5.65
N ILE A 41 3.29 6.95 -5.44
CA ILE A 41 2.32 6.36 -6.36
C ILE A 41 0.98 7.12 -6.28
N ALA A 42 0.52 7.45 -5.08
CA ALA A 42 -0.69 8.22 -4.86
C ALA A 42 -0.62 9.62 -5.51
N ASP A 43 0.57 10.22 -5.55
CA ASP A 43 0.79 11.50 -6.24
C ASP A 43 0.61 11.41 -7.77
N LEU A 44 0.75 10.22 -8.33
CA LEU A 44 0.56 9.99 -9.77
C LEU A 44 -0.89 9.65 -10.15
N ALA A 45 -1.78 9.44 -9.16
CA ALA A 45 -3.17 9.05 -9.44
C ALA A 45 -4.00 10.16 -10.11
N ALA A 46 -3.64 11.42 -9.91
CA ALA A 46 -4.25 12.58 -10.56
C ALA A 46 -3.26 13.76 -10.57
N PRO A 47 -3.49 14.84 -11.32
CA PRO A 47 -2.70 16.06 -11.23
C PRO A 47 -2.65 16.63 -9.80
N PRO A 48 -1.59 17.35 -9.42
CA PRO A 48 -1.48 17.92 -8.07
C PRO A 48 -2.72 18.72 -7.65
N GLY A 49 -3.19 18.52 -6.42
CA GLY A 49 -4.35 19.20 -5.87
C GLY A 49 -5.72 18.73 -6.37
N HIS A 50 -5.79 17.90 -7.41
CA HIS A 50 -7.06 17.36 -7.89
C HIS A 50 -7.54 16.24 -6.95
N PRO A 51 -8.85 16.22 -6.60
CA PRO A 51 -9.42 15.20 -5.75
C PRO A 51 -9.39 13.84 -6.43
N VAL A 52 -9.34 12.78 -5.61
CA VAL A 52 -9.40 11.38 -6.04
C VAL A 52 -10.43 10.62 -5.19
N ASN A 53 -11.05 9.60 -5.78
CA ASN A 53 -11.75 8.57 -5.03
C ASN A 53 -10.74 7.49 -4.65
N ALA A 54 -10.39 7.37 -3.37
CA ALA A 54 -9.40 6.42 -2.91
C ALA A 54 -10.02 5.35 -2.00
N LEU A 55 -9.61 4.11 -2.21
CA LEU A 55 -9.91 2.99 -1.34
C LEU A 55 -8.62 2.52 -0.67
N HIS A 56 -8.59 2.58 0.65
CA HIS A 56 -7.52 2.04 1.47
C HIS A 56 -7.98 0.72 2.06
N LEU A 57 -7.33 -0.37 1.68
CA LEU A 57 -7.50 -1.69 2.26
C LEU A 57 -6.40 -1.83 3.32
N GLY A 58 -6.81 -1.77 4.58
CA GLY A 58 -5.97 -1.54 5.75
C GLY A 58 -6.02 -0.09 6.22
N GLY A 59 -6.28 0.14 7.52
CA GLY A 59 -6.43 1.47 8.11
C GLY A 59 -5.23 1.91 8.92
N GLY A 60 -4.82 1.11 9.88
CA GLY A 60 -3.75 1.45 10.81
C GLY A 60 -3.94 2.83 11.43
N GLY A 61 -2.92 3.68 11.40
CA GLY A 61 -2.97 5.08 11.85
C GLY A 61 -3.69 6.05 10.88
N LEU A 62 -4.27 5.57 9.79
CA LEU A 62 -4.86 6.35 8.69
C LEU A 62 -3.84 7.30 8.02
N THR A 63 -2.55 6.96 8.03
CA THR A 63 -1.48 7.85 7.58
C THR A 63 -1.62 8.25 6.11
N LEU A 64 -1.86 7.30 5.21
CA LEU A 64 -2.06 7.61 3.79
C LEU A 64 -3.37 8.33 3.50
N ALA A 65 -4.41 8.06 4.30
CA ALA A 65 -5.67 8.80 4.18
C ALA A 65 -5.51 10.27 4.60
N ARG A 66 -4.70 10.55 5.64
CA ARG A 66 -4.32 11.91 6.06
C ARG A 66 -3.50 12.62 5.00
N TYR A 67 -2.49 11.92 4.47
CA TYR A 67 -1.66 12.41 3.37
C TYR A 67 -2.52 12.87 2.18
N LEU A 68 -3.44 12.01 1.73
CA LEU A 68 -4.35 12.34 0.64
C LEU A 68 -5.33 13.47 0.98
N ALA A 69 -5.82 13.54 2.22
CA ALA A 69 -6.73 14.60 2.64
C ALA A 69 -6.11 16.00 2.49
N VAL A 70 -4.80 16.11 2.75
CA VAL A 70 -4.04 17.37 2.65
C VAL A 70 -3.54 17.63 1.23
N THR A 71 -2.93 16.63 0.58
CA THR A 71 -2.33 16.81 -0.76
C THR A 71 -3.38 16.86 -1.87
N ARG A 72 -4.57 16.31 -1.63
CA ARG A 72 -5.69 16.22 -2.57
C ARG A 72 -7.01 16.58 -1.88
N PRO A 73 -7.22 17.86 -1.56
CA PRO A 73 -8.44 18.31 -0.86
C PRO A 73 -9.71 17.87 -1.59
N ARG A 74 -10.78 17.61 -0.83
CA ARG A 74 -12.07 17.13 -1.33
C ARG A 74 -12.10 15.70 -1.87
N SER A 75 -10.99 14.94 -1.79
CA SER A 75 -10.98 13.52 -2.11
C SER A 75 -12.00 12.74 -1.29
N ALA A 76 -12.72 11.81 -1.93
CA ALA A 76 -13.60 10.90 -1.23
C ALA A 76 -12.83 9.61 -0.92
N GLN A 77 -12.68 9.29 0.35
CA GLN A 77 -11.86 8.16 0.77
C GLN A 77 -12.67 7.15 1.57
N GLN A 78 -12.51 5.87 1.26
CA GLN A 78 -13.03 4.75 2.03
C GLN A 78 -11.83 3.95 2.57
N VAL A 79 -11.95 3.50 3.82
CA VAL A 79 -10.93 2.69 4.48
C VAL A 79 -11.59 1.42 5.00
N ALA A 80 -11.03 0.27 4.69
CA ALA A 80 -11.39 -1.00 5.32
C ALA A 80 -10.45 -1.24 6.51
N GLU A 81 -11.00 -1.27 7.72
CA GLU A 81 -10.25 -1.58 8.95
C GLU A 81 -11.17 -2.41 9.86
N PRO A 82 -10.92 -3.73 9.99
CA PRO A 82 -11.79 -4.60 10.77
C PRO A 82 -11.74 -4.32 12.27
N ASP A 83 -10.64 -3.78 12.80
CA ASP A 83 -10.50 -3.48 14.22
C ASP A 83 -11.19 -2.15 14.59
N GLU A 84 -12.42 -2.27 15.11
CA GLU A 84 -13.20 -1.13 15.59
C GLU A 84 -12.53 -0.42 16.78
N ARG A 85 -11.81 -1.17 17.65
CA ARG A 85 -11.13 -0.61 18.81
C ARG A 85 -9.96 0.25 18.37
N LEU A 86 -9.18 -0.24 17.41
CA LEU A 86 -8.09 0.53 16.78
C LEU A 86 -8.66 1.79 16.13
N THR A 87 -9.72 1.66 15.32
CA THR A 87 -10.37 2.81 14.66
C THR A 87 -10.86 3.85 15.69
N ALA A 88 -11.48 3.42 16.78
CA ALA A 88 -11.96 4.31 17.83
C ALA A 88 -10.80 5.03 18.55
N LEU A 89 -9.71 4.30 18.85
CA LEU A 89 -8.50 4.85 19.46
C LEU A 89 -7.86 5.89 18.54
N VAL A 90 -7.62 5.54 17.27
CA VAL A 90 -6.98 6.42 16.27
C VAL A 90 -7.80 7.70 16.09
N ARG A 91 -9.13 7.61 15.98
CA ARG A 91 -9.99 8.80 15.86
C ARG A 91 -9.94 9.71 17.07
N ARG A 92 -9.84 9.16 18.27
CA ARG A 92 -9.80 9.91 19.53
C ARG A 92 -8.46 10.60 19.74
N VAL A 93 -7.34 9.90 19.48
CA VAL A 93 -5.98 10.37 19.79
C VAL A 93 -5.36 11.12 18.62
N LEU A 94 -5.71 10.72 17.40
CA LEU A 94 -5.16 11.24 16.16
C LEU A 94 -6.32 11.75 15.29
N PRO A 95 -6.90 12.94 15.55
CA PRO A 95 -7.99 13.48 14.74
C PRO A 95 -7.55 13.66 13.28
N LEU A 96 -8.46 13.44 12.34
CA LEU A 96 -8.23 13.69 10.92
C LEU A 96 -8.08 15.20 10.66
N PRO A 97 -7.36 15.60 9.60
CA PRO A 97 -7.33 17.00 9.15
C PRO A 97 -8.74 17.54 8.88
N ASP A 98 -8.95 18.83 9.13
CA ASP A 98 -10.23 19.49 8.90
C ASP A 98 -10.69 19.32 7.44
N GLY A 99 -11.98 19.06 7.27
CA GLY A 99 -12.57 18.86 5.94
C GLY A 99 -12.23 17.52 5.27
N ALA A 100 -11.48 16.62 5.92
CA ALA A 100 -11.17 15.31 5.40
C ALA A 100 -12.44 14.45 5.23
N ARG A 101 -12.67 13.93 4.03
CA ARG A 101 -13.81 13.06 3.70
C ARG A 101 -13.37 11.59 3.73
N VAL A 102 -13.09 11.07 4.93
CA VAL A 102 -12.62 9.70 5.16
C VAL A 102 -13.69 8.90 5.88
N ARG A 103 -14.19 7.85 5.25
CA ARG A 103 -15.13 6.90 5.84
C ARG A 103 -14.42 5.58 6.13
N VAL A 104 -14.21 5.29 7.42
CA VAL A 104 -13.72 3.98 7.86
C VAL A 104 -14.89 3.02 7.99
N ARG A 105 -14.73 1.83 7.46
CA ARG A 105 -15.67 0.71 7.53
C ARG A 105 -15.04 -0.38 8.38
N ALA A 106 -15.73 -0.76 9.45
CA ALA A 106 -15.38 -1.87 10.32
C ALA A 106 -15.71 -3.20 9.61
N ALA A 107 -14.89 -3.56 8.65
CA ALA A 107 -15.07 -4.78 7.86
C ALA A 107 -13.74 -5.18 7.20
N ASP A 108 -13.66 -6.45 6.84
CA ASP A 108 -12.53 -7.00 6.09
C ASP A 108 -12.33 -6.28 4.75
N ALA A 109 -11.08 -6.23 4.29
CA ALA A 109 -10.68 -5.59 3.05
C ALA A 109 -11.46 -6.12 1.83
N ARG A 110 -11.66 -7.43 1.74
CA ARG A 110 -12.37 -8.08 0.63
C ARG A 110 -13.87 -7.76 0.65
N ASP A 111 -14.47 -7.70 1.84
CA ASP A 111 -15.87 -7.34 2.01
C ASP A 111 -16.14 -5.90 1.60
N VAL A 112 -15.27 -4.97 2.00
CA VAL A 112 -15.38 -3.57 1.60
C VAL A 112 -15.20 -3.44 0.10
N LEU A 113 -14.17 -4.07 -0.47
CA LEU A 113 -13.88 -4.07 -1.90
C LEU A 113 -15.07 -4.60 -2.71
N GLY A 114 -15.73 -5.66 -2.24
CA GLY A 114 -16.93 -6.24 -2.87
C GLY A 114 -18.12 -5.28 -2.93
N ARG A 115 -18.19 -4.29 -2.03
CA ARG A 115 -19.28 -3.30 -1.94
C ARG A 115 -19.00 -1.99 -2.66
N VAL A 116 -17.77 -1.79 -3.12
CA VAL A 116 -17.40 -0.59 -3.91
C VAL A 116 -17.99 -0.73 -5.31
N PRO A 117 -18.67 0.32 -5.84
CA PRO A 117 -19.19 0.30 -7.20
C PRO A 117 -18.10 0.10 -8.25
N ASP A 118 -18.46 -0.49 -9.37
CA ASP A 118 -17.57 -0.67 -10.52
C ASP A 118 -17.06 0.70 -11.00
N GLY A 119 -15.75 0.80 -11.25
CA GLY A 119 -15.13 2.02 -11.77
C GLY A 119 -15.14 3.22 -10.81
N TRP A 120 -15.38 3.01 -9.50
CA TRP A 120 -15.47 4.11 -8.54
C TRP A 120 -14.09 4.69 -8.18
N ALA A 121 -13.07 3.86 -8.06
CA ALA A 121 -11.80 4.27 -7.46
C ALA A 121 -10.80 4.80 -8.51
N ASP A 122 -10.20 5.93 -8.23
CA ASP A 122 -9.01 6.44 -8.92
C ASP A 122 -7.74 5.73 -8.43
N LEU A 123 -7.75 5.34 -7.14
CA LEU A 123 -6.62 4.73 -6.45
C LEU A 123 -7.13 3.69 -5.46
N ILE A 124 -6.55 2.49 -5.50
CA ILE A 124 -6.73 1.47 -4.47
C ILE A 124 -5.36 1.14 -3.89
N ILE A 125 -5.24 1.26 -2.57
CA ILE A 125 -4.02 0.91 -1.83
C ILE A 125 -4.33 -0.30 -0.95
N THR A 126 -3.56 -1.38 -1.09
CA THR A 126 -3.59 -2.55 -0.20
C THR A 126 -2.40 -2.49 0.75
N ASP A 127 -2.68 -2.27 2.02
CA ASP A 127 -1.71 -2.27 3.13
C ASP A 127 -2.32 -3.06 4.30
N VAL A 128 -2.71 -4.31 4.00
CA VAL A 128 -3.45 -5.20 4.92
C VAL A 128 -2.49 -6.16 5.57
N PHE A 129 -2.48 -6.15 6.90
CA PHE A 129 -1.70 -7.08 7.69
C PHE A 129 -2.56 -7.69 8.81
N ASP A 130 -2.42 -9.00 9.00
CA ASP A 130 -2.83 -9.71 10.19
C ASP A 130 -1.54 -10.03 10.96
N GLY A 131 -1.31 -9.33 12.07
CA GLY A 131 0.00 -9.23 12.70
C GLY A 131 1.04 -8.65 11.74
N THR A 132 1.96 -9.48 11.27
CA THR A 132 3.05 -9.08 10.35
C THR A 132 2.91 -9.65 8.93
N ARG A 133 1.77 -10.27 8.61
CA ARG A 133 1.56 -11.01 7.36
C ARG A 133 0.37 -10.46 6.57
N THR A 134 0.54 -10.34 5.26
CA THR A 134 -0.62 -10.13 4.36
C THR A 134 -1.46 -11.40 4.34
N PRO A 135 -2.79 -11.32 4.61
CA PRO A 135 -3.67 -12.50 4.60
C PRO A 135 -3.79 -13.13 3.20
N ALA A 136 -3.96 -14.46 3.16
CA ALA A 136 -4.09 -15.21 1.91
C ALA A 136 -5.18 -14.69 0.97
N HIS A 137 -6.34 -14.32 1.53
CA HIS A 137 -7.50 -13.85 0.75
C HIS A 137 -7.28 -12.49 0.07
N CYS A 138 -6.23 -11.74 0.45
CA CYS A 138 -5.80 -10.51 -0.20
C CYS A 138 -4.65 -10.73 -1.20
N SER A 139 -4.28 -11.97 -1.50
CA SER A 139 -3.06 -12.33 -2.25
C SER A 139 -3.36 -13.16 -3.50
N SER A 140 -4.57 -13.10 -4.06
CA SER A 140 -4.98 -13.94 -5.19
C SER A 140 -5.36 -13.16 -6.44
N ALA A 141 -5.43 -13.89 -7.56
CA ALA A 141 -5.89 -13.36 -8.84
C ALA A 141 -7.34 -12.83 -8.74
N GLU A 142 -8.22 -13.54 -8.05
CA GLU A 142 -9.62 -13.16 -7.85
C GLU A 142 -9.76 -11.91 -6.97
N PHE A 143 -8.82 -11.70 -6.04
CA PHE A 143 -8.75 -10.44 -5.31
C PHE A 143 -8.38 -9.30 -6.25
N LEU A 144 -7.40 -9.49 -7.14
CA LEU A 144 -7.03 -8.48 -8.13
C LEU A 144 -8.11 -8.25 -9.20
N ASP A 145 -8.91 -9.26 -9.54
CA ASP A 145 -10.09 -9.10 -10.39
C ASP A 145 -11.11 -8.15 -9.74
N ALA A 146 -11.36 -8.30 -8.43
CA ALA A 146 -12.21 -7.38 -7.68
C ALA A 146 -11.63 -5.96 -7.57
N VAL A 147 -10.30 -5.85 -7.38
CA VAL A 147 -9.59 -4.55 -7.41
C VAL A 147 -9.78 -3.88 -8.77
N ARG A 148 -9.53 -4.61 -9.86
CA ARG A 148 -9.65 -4.08 -11.23
C ARG A 148 -11.09 -3.64 -11.56
N ARG A 149 -12.10 -4.39 -11.11
CA ARG A 149 -13.51 -4.03 -11.23
C ARG A 149 -13.82 -2.68 -10.56
N ALA A 150 -13.30 -2.48 -9.35
CA ALA A 150 -13.55 -1.27 -8.57
C ALA A 150 -12.75 -0.05 -9.06
N LEU A 151 -11.65 -0.25 -9.76
CA LEU A 151 -10.88 0.82 -10.38
C LEU A 151 -11.58 1.36 -11.62
N ARG A 152 -11.57 2.70 -11.78
CA ARG A 152 -11.93 3.32 -13.06
C ARG A 152 -10.90 2.99 -14.16
N PRO A 153 -11.24 3.13 -15.44
CA PRO A 153 -10.26 3.03 -16.51
C PRO A 153 -9.05 3.94 -16.25
N GLY A 154 -7.84 3.35 -16.26
CA GLY A 154 -6.59 4.06 -15.96
C GLY A 154 -6.34 4.37 -14.48
N GLY A 155 -7.19 3.89 -13.56
CA GLY A 155 -6.96 3.98 -12.13
C GLY A 155 -5.70 3.23 -11.67
N TRP A 156 -5.24 3.50 -10.46
CA TRP A 156 -4.01 2.94 -9.91
C TRP A 156 -4.29 1.92 -8.81
N TYR A 157 -3.64 0.79 -8.89
CA TYR A 157 -3.48 -0.16 -7.80
C TYR A 157 -2.08 -0.02 -7.20
N ALA A 158 -1.98 -0.04 -5.87
CA ALA A 158 -0.72 -0.13 -5.15
C ALA A 158 -0.85 -1.11 -3.98
N ALA A 159 0.20 -1.89 -3.72
CA ALA A 159 0.21 -2.85 -2.60
C ALA A 159 1.54 -2.82 -1.86
N ASN A 160 1.46 -2.81 -0.54
CA ASN A 160 2.58 -3.07 0.34
C ASN A 160 2.69 -4.58 0.58
N LEU A 161 3.75 -5.18 0.07
CA LEU A 161 4.04 -6.61 0.18
C LEU A 161 5.30 -6.82 0.98
N THR A 162 5.31 -7.82 1.86
CA THR A 162 6.51 -8.18 2.63
C THR A 162 7.01 -9.56 2.22
N ASP A 163 8.31 -9.66 1.99
CA ASP A 163 8.95 -10.94 1.65
C ASP A 163 10.45 -10.92 1.99
N GLY A 164 11.06 -12.09 1.99
CA GLY A 164 12.48 -12.31 2.13
C GLY A 164 12.97 -13.42 1.21
N PRO A 165 14.26 -13.79 1.29
CA PRO A 165 14.79 -14.89 0.48
C PRO A 165 13.91 -16.15 0.58
N PRO A 166 13.55 -16.81 -0.54
CA PRO A 166 13.92 -16.59 -1.94
C PRO A 166 12.98 -15.67 -2.73
N LEU A 167 12.17 -14.84 -2.12
CA LEU A 167 11.20 -13.90 -2.71
C LEU A 167 10.06 -14.60 -3.46
N ALA A 168 9.68 -15.80 -3.06
CA ALA A 168 8.67 -16.59 -3.75
C ALA A 168 7.28 -15.92 -3.71
N HIS A 169 6.90 -15.36 -2.55
CA HIS A 169 5.64 -14.64 -2.39
C HIS A 169 5.61 -13.40 -3.29
N LEU A 170 6.63 -12.55 -3.20
CA LEU A 170 6.71 -11.31 -3.96
C LEU A 170 6.69 -11.57 -5.48
N ARG A 171 7.42 -12.58 -5.96
CA ARG A 171 7.42 -13.00 -7.38
C ARG A 171 6.05 -13.49 -7.82
N GLY A 172 5.38 -14.30 -7.02
CA GLY A 172 4.01 -14.77 -7.28
C GLY A 172 3.00 -13.62 -7.34
N GLN A 173 3.10 -12.64 -6.42
CA GLN A 173 2.24 -11.45 -6.43
C GLN A 173 2.49 -10.58 -7.68
N VAL A 174 3.74 -10.40 -8.08
CA VAL A 174 4.07 -9.69 -9.33
C VAL A 174 3.50 -10.43 -10.55
N ALA A 175 3.70 -11.75 -10.66
CA ALA A 175 3.15 -12.55 -11.75
C ALA A 175 1.62 -12.45 -11.81
N THR A 176 0.98 -12.48 -10.64
CA THR A 176 -0.47 -12.35 -10.52
C THR A 176 -0.95 -10.96 -10.98
N ALA A 177 -0.27 -9.89 -10.60
CA ALA A 177 -0.61 -8.54 -11.04
C ALA A 177 -0.42 -8.36 -12.56
N LEU A 178 0.68 -8.85 -13.12
CA LEU A 178 0.95 -8.78 -14.56
C LEU A 178 -0.05 -9.60 -15.40
N SER A 179 -0.72 -10.60 -14.79
CA SER A 179 -1.78 -11.35 -15.46
C SER A 179 -3.12 -10.60 -15.51
N ARG A 180 -3.28 -9.51 -14.73
CA ARG A 180 -4.54 -8.77 -14.58
C ARG A 180 -4.45 -7.32 -15.10
N PHE A 181 -3.26 -6.72 -15.10
CA PHE A 181 -3.06 -5.33 -15.48
C PHE A 181 -2.09 -5.23 -16.67
N ALA A 182 -2.32 -4.25 -17.52
CA ALA A 182 -1.49 -4.01 -18.71
C ALA A 182 -0.08 -3.52 -18.38
N ALA A 183 0.11 -2.82 -17.26
CA ALA A 183 1.40 -2.31 -16.82
C ALA A 183 1.56 -2.44 -15.30
N GLY A 184 2.80 -2.66 -14.86
CA GLY A 184 3.16 -2.72 -13.46
C GLY A 184 4.61 -2.31 -13.22
N ALA A 185 4.92 -2.03 -11.95
CA ALA A 185 6.28 -1.83 -11.47
C ALA A 185 6.39 -2.24 -9.99
N LEU A 186 7.58 -2.69 -9.58
CA LEU A 186 7.92 -3.03 -8.21
C LEU A 186 9.01 -2.09 -7.71
N ALA A 187 8.73 -1.40 -6.59
CA ALA A 187 9.69 -0.53 -5.91
C ALA A 187 10.12 -1.15 -4.58
N ALA A 188 11.42 -1.37 -4.40
CA ALA A 188 11.96 -1.85 -3.13
C ALA A 188 13.42 -1.43 -2.93
N ASP A 189 13.91 -1.61 -1.72
CA ASP A 189 15.33 -1.53 -1.43
C ASP A 189 16.10 -2.56 -2.26
N ALA A 190 17.28 -2.17 -2.74
CA ALA A 190 18.09 -3.04 -3.59
C ALA A 190 18.54 -4.35 -2.90
N ALA A 191 18.67 -4.37 -1.57
CA ALA A 191 18.97 -5.59 -0.83
C ALA A 191 17.77 -6.53 -0.76
N VAL A 192 16.55 -6.00 -0.65
CA VAL A 192 15.30 -6.78 -0.74
C VAL A 192 15.15 -7.38 -2.13
N LEU A 193 15.27 -6.59 -3.21
CA LEU A 193 15.15 -7.09 -4.58
C LEU A 193 16.15 -8.20 -4.93
N ARG A 194 17.33 -8.18 -4.28
CA ARG A 194 18.35 -9.23 -4.45
C ARG A 194 18.16 -10.43 -3.51
N GLY A 195 17.07 -10.45 -2.71
CA GLY A 195 16.84 -11.52 -1.74
C GLY A 195 17.92 -11.61 -0.65
N ARG A 196 18.51 -10.48 -0.25
CA ARG A 196 19.56 -10.45 0.79
C ARG A 196 19.00 -10.15 2.18
N ARG A 197 17.79 -9.59 2.26
CA ARG A 197 17.09 -9.34 3.51
C ARG A 197 15.59 -9.36 3.31
N PHE A 198 14.86 -9.56 4.39
CA PHE A 198 13.41 -9.36 4.47
C PHE A 198 13.07 -7.86 4.38
N GLY A 199 11.95 -7.52 3.76
CA GLY A 199 11.49 -6.14 3.70
C GLY A 199 10.29 -5.93 2.79
N ASN A 200 9.93 -4.65 2.60
CA ASN A 200 8.77 -4.24 1.82
C ASN A 200 9.11 -4.08 0.34
N GLY A 201 8.27 -4.68 -0.50
CA GLY A 201 8.15 -4.38 -1.92
C GLY A 201 6.84 -3.67 -2.19
N ILE A 202 6.89 -2.51 -2.82
CA ILE A 202 5.70 -1.78 -3.21
C ILE A 202 5.41 -2.07 -4.68
N LEU A 203 4.39 -2.87 -4.90
CA LEU A 203 3.88 -3.18 -6.23
C LEU A 203 2.88 -2.10 -6.63
N CYS A 204 3.00 -1.58 -7.84
CA CYS A 204 1.93 -0.80 -8.45
C CYS A 204 1.56 -1.38 -9.82
N ALA A 205 0.29 -1.25 -10.18
CA ALA A 205 -0.23 -1.76 -11.45
C ALA A 205 -1.41 -0.91 -11.94
N ARG A 206 -1.63 -0.89 -13.26
CA ARG A 206 -2.75 -0.19 -13.90
C ARG A 206 -2.99 -0.66 -15.32
N ASP A 207 -4.18 -0.38 -15.82
CA ASP A 207 -4.48 -0.46 -17.25
C ASP A 207 -4.13 0.90 -17.90
N GLY A 208 -3.02 0.93 -18.63
CA GLY A 208 -2.48 2.12 -19.29
C GLY A 208 -1.00 2.35 -19.04
N ALA A 209 -0.44 3.40 -19.62
CA ALA A 209 0.98 3.71 -19.51
C ALA A 209 1.37 4.04 -18.06
N LEU A 210 2.50 3.49 -17.63
CA LEU A 210 3.08 3.75 -16.31
C LEU A 210 4.21 4.77 -16.47
N PRO A 211 4.18 5.93 -15.76
CA PRO A 211 5.24 6.95 -15.83
C PRO A 211 6.48 6.50 -15.05
N ALA A 212 7.14 5.44 -15.54
CA ALA A 212 8.24 4.76 -14.85
C ALA A 212 9.44 5.68 -14.56
N GLU A 213 9.77 6.59 -15.48
CA GLU A 213 10.87 7.53 -15.31
C GLU A 213 10.61 8.53 -14.17
N ASP A 214 9.39 9.09 -14.11
CA ASP A 214 9.03 10.02 -13.03
C ASP A 214 9.00 9.31 -11.68
N LEU A 215 8.38 8.14 -11.60
CA LEU A 215 8.36 7.33 -10.37
C LEU A 215 9.76 6.92 -9.94
N SER A 216 10.63 6.48 -10.86
CA SER A 216 12.02 6.12 -10.57
C SER A 216 12.81 7.31 -10.01
N ARG A 217 12.62 8.50 -10.60
CA ARG A 217 13.29 9.76 -10.14
C ARG A 217 12.84 10.16 -8.73
N ARG A 218 11.53 10.05 -8.41
CA ARG A 218 10.98 10.32 -7.07
C ARG A 218 11.57 9.35 -6.03
N LEU A 219 11.57 8.06 -6.34
CA LEU A 219 12.10 7.00 -5.47
C LEU A 219 13.60 7.15 -5.20
N ALA A 220 14.38 7.56 -6.21
CA ALA A 220 15.82 7.75 -6.07
C ALA A 220 16.18 8.97 -5.19
N ARG A 221 15.32 10.00 -5.15
CA ARG A 221 15.52 11.22 -4.35
C ARG A 221 14.96 11.14 -2.94
N ALA A 222 14.22 10.10 -2.62
CA ALA A 222 13.62 9.93 -1.30
C ALA A 222 14.69 9.71 -0.21
N PRO A 223 14.43 10.08 1.06
CA PRO A 223 15.36 9.84 2.18
C PRO A 223 15.76 8.37 2.35
N SER A 224 14.92 7.45 1.89
CA SER A 224 15.23 6.01 1.80
C SER A 224 15.09 5.58 0.34
N PRO A 225 16.12 5.72 -0.47
CA PRO A 225 16.06 5.43 -1.90
C PRO A 225 15.60 4.01 -2.20
N ALA A 226 14.84 3.85 -3.27
CA ALA A 226 14.40 2.56 -3.76
C ALA A 226 14.71 2.40 -5.25
N ARG A 227 14.94 1.17 -5.66
CA ARG A 227 15.00 0.80 -7.08
C ARG A 227 13.60 0.46 -7.58
N LEU A 228 13.28 0.93 -8.78
CA LEU A 228 12.08 0.56 -9.51
C LEU A 228 12.42 -0.51 -10.55
N LEU A 229 11.60 -1.54 -10.63
CA LEU A 229 11.62 -2.55 -11.69
C LEU A 229 10.34 -2.38 -12.52
N PRO A 230 10.36 -1.69 -13.66
CA PRO A 230 9.21 -1.60 -14.57
C PRO A 230 9.37 -2.53 -15.76
N GLY A 231 8.29 -2.78 -16.51
CA GLY A 231 8.30 -3.44 -17.81
C GLY A 231 9.05 -4.77 -17.80
N ARG A 232 10.07 -4.92 -18.67
CA ARG A 232 10.83 -6.16 -18.80
C ARG A 232 11.54 -6.54 -17.50
N ASP A 233 12.13 -5.59 -16.78
CA ASP A 233 12.78 -5.88 -15.48
C ASP A 233 11.82 -6.50 -14.49
N LEU A 234 10.54 -6.07 -14.50
CA LEU A 234 9.49 -6.64 -13.67
C LEU A 234 9.13 -8.06 -14.09
N THR A 235 9.00 -8.30 -15.40
CA THR A 235 8.72 -9.64 -15.93
C THR A 235 9.86 -10.60 -15.61
N ASP A 236 11.10 -10.19 -15.82
CA ASP A 236 12.29 -10.99 -15.51
C ASP A 236 12.39 -11.28 -13.99
N PHE A 237 11.96 -10.34 -13.14
CA PHE A 237 11.90 -10.53 -11.68
C PHE A 237 10.99 -11.68 -11.26
N THR A 238 9.91 -11.97 -12.01
CA THR A 238 9.00 -13.09 -11.67
C THR A 238 9.72 -14.44 -11.68
N ALA A 239 10.76 -14.57 -12.48
CA ALA A 239 11.54 -15.81 -12.65
C ALA A 239 10.65 -17.04 -12.91
N GLY A 240 9.56 -16.85 -13.68
CA GLY A 240 8.62 -17.92 -14.00
C GLY A 240 7.65 -18.29 -12.87
N ALA A 241 7.54 -17.47 -11.80
CA ALA A 241 6.57 -17.71 -10.74
C ALA A 241 5.13 -17.78 -11.31
N PRO A 242 4.32 -18.73 -10.85
CA PRO A 242 2.95 -18.88 -11.34
C PRO A 242 2.03 -17.75 -10.80
N VAL A 243 0.95 -17.51 -11.54
CA VAL A 243 -0.21 -16.75 -11.03
C VAL A 243 -0.80 -17.48 -9.83
N VAL A 244 -1.18 -16.74 -8.80
CA VAL A 244 -1.70 -17.29 -7.53
C VAL A 244 -3.23 -17.24 -7.54
N PRO A 245 -3.94 -18.36 -7.78
CA PRO A 245 -5.39 -18.40 -7.64
C PRO A 245 -5.80 -18.49 -6.15
N ALA A 246 -7.05 -18.13 -5.82
CA ALA A 246 -7.54 -18.12 -4.46
C ALA A 246 -7.40 -19.49 -3.75
N LEU A 247 -7.54 -20.58 -4.49
CA LEU A 247 -7.43 -21.95 -3.96
C LEU A 247 -6.05 -22.27 -3.37
N THR A 248 -4.98 -21.68 -3.94
CA THR A 248 -3.60 -21.93 -3.52
C THR A 248 -2.93 -20.71 -2.87
N ALA A 249 -3.68 -19.62 -2.71
CA ALA A 249 -3.18 -18.43 -2.05
C ALA A 249 -2.79 -18.74 -0.59
N THR A 250 -1.64 -18.24 -0.18
CA THR A 250 -1.16 -18.33 1.21
C THR A 250 -0.85 -16.95 1.74
N ALA A 251 -0.87 -16.80 3.07
CA ALA A 251 -0.41 -15.57 3.69
C ALA A 251 1.08 -15.32 3.38
N SER A 252 1.49 -14.04 3.36
CA SER A 252 2.91 -13.70 3.16
C SER A 252 3.80 -14.39 4.20
N PRO A 253 5.09 -14.61 3.94
CA PRO A 253 5.98 -15.25 4.92
C PRO A 253 6.10 -14.44 6.21
N LEU A 254 6.38 -15.11 7.31
CA LEU A 254 6.71 -14.44 8.56
C LEU A 254 8.08 -13.74 8.44
N PRO A 255 8.21 -12.52 8.96
CA PRO A 255 9.51 -11.89 9.08
C PRO A 255 10.42 -12.71 10.01
N PRO A 256 11.73 -12.79 9.74
CA PRO A 256 12.69 -13.34 10.69
C PRO A 256 12.63 -12.61 12.03
N ALA A 257 12.93 -13.31 13.12
CA ALA A 257 13.01 -12.70 14.44
C ALA A 257 13.99 -11.50 14.43
N GLY A 258 13.59 -10.39 15.04
CA GLY A 258 14.40 -9.16 15.10
C GLY A 258 14.37 -8.30 13.82
N THR A 259 13.51 -8.59 12.85
CA THR A 259 13.40 -7.76 11.62
C THR A 259 12.90 -6.34 11.92
N PHE A 260 12.10 -6.15 12.95
CA PHE A 260 11.46 -4.90 13.35
C PHE A 260 11.87 -4.45 14.77
N GLY A 261 13.01 -4.94 15.25
CA GLY A 261 13.60 -4.55 16.54
C GLY A 261 14.71 -3.54 16.40
#